data_7acf460c586c78e2dd75c4436740b88b
#
_entry.id   7acf460c586c78e2dd75c4436740b88b
#
_cell.length_a   1.000
_cell.length_b   1.000
_cell.length_c   1.000
_cell.angle_alpha   90.00
_cell.angle_beta   90.00
_cell.angle_gamma   90.00
#
_symmetry.space_group_name_H-M   'P 1'
#
loop_
_entity.id
_entity.type
_entity.pdbx_description
1 polymer ?
#
loop_
_entity_poly.entity_id
_entity_poly.type
_entity_poly.pdbx_seq_one_letter_code
_entity_poly.pdbx_strand_id
1 'polypeptide(L)'
;MIIFTLILIACLISIVWHTLRLGISPMPSSRKAQQAIGDLLPEVDGLVYELGSGWGNLLGVLERYSDVTAFELSPVPFAVAWLFAPKHVRVLRKDFFEEDLSKAKLVVCYLYPGAMARLKDKFDKELHDCWVISNTFAVPGWTPEQVVVLDDWYKTKVYLYKKR
;
A
#
# COMPACT_ATOMS: atom_id res chain seq x y z
N MET A 1 21.62 -10.56 26.21
CA MET A 1 21.84 -11.30 24.95
C MET A 1 20.68 -12.26 24.66
N ILE A 2 20.33 -13.19 25.55
CA ILE A 2 19.25 -14.19 25.35
C ILE A 2 17.88 -13.53 25.04
N ILE A 3 17.46 -12.52 25.80
CA ILE A 3 16.17 -11.82 25.59
C ILE A 3 16.08 -11.18 24.20
N PHE A 4 17.16 -10.54 23.75
CA PHE A 4 17.22 -9.94 22.43
C PHE A 4 17.08 -10.99 21.31
N THR A 5 17.77 -12.13 21.47
CA THR A 5 17.66 -13.26 20.52
C THR A 5 16.24 -13.82 20.48
N LEU A 6 15.57 -13.98 21.62
CA LEU A 6 14.18 -14.45 21.70
C LEU A 6 13.20 -13.49 21.02
N ILE A 7 13.39 -12.18 21.19
CA ILE A 7 12.58 -11.16 20.50
C ILE A 7 12.76 -11.26 18.98
N LEU A 8 14.00 -11.38 18.48
CA LEU A 8 14.27 -11.54 17.04
C LEU A 8 13.58 -12.79 16.48
N ILE A 9 13.69 -13.91 17.16
CA ILE A 9 13.04 -15.15 16.75
C ILE A 9 11.52 -14.98 16.72
N ALA A 10 10.91 -14.37 17.73
CA ALA A 10 9.48 -14.09 17.76
C ALA A 10 9.04 -13.17 16.61
N CYS A 11 9.81 -12.14 16.29
CA CYS A 11 9.55 -11.27 15.14
C CYS A 11 9.62 -12.04 13.81
N LEU A 12 10.62 -12.89 13.62
CA LEU A 12 10.76 -13.71 12.42
C LEU A 12 9.60 -14.69 12.26
N ILE A 13 9.23 -15.39 13.34
CA ILE A 13 8.07 -16.28 13.35
C ILE A 13 6.79 -15.52 12.99
N SER A 14 6.61 -14.33 13.55
CA SER A 14 5.45 -13.47 13.26
C SER A 14 5.41 -13.07 11.79
N ILE A 15 6.53 -12.65 11.20
CA ILE A 15 6.61 -12.27 9.77
C ILE A 15 6.26 -13.49 8.89
N VAL A 16 6.89 -14.64 9.13
CA VAL A 16 6.64 -15.85 8.37
C VAL A 16 5.17 -16.28 8.47
N TRP A 17 4.63 -16.29 9.68
CA TRP A 17 3.22 -16.66 9.91
C TRP A 17 2.26 -15.75 9.12
N HIS A 18 2.44 -14.42 9.21
CA HIS A 18 1.58 -13.48 8.49
C HIS A 18 1.78 -13.57 6.98
N THR A 19 3.01 -13.77 6.49
CA THR A 19 3.29 -14.01 5.08
C THR A 19 2.53 -15.22 4.55
N LEU A 20 2.56 -16.34 5.26
CA LEU A 20 1.83 -17.56 4.87
C LEU A 20 0.31 -17.37 4.94
N ARG A 21 -0.18 -16.67 5.96
CA ARG A 21 -1.63 -16.43 6.16
C ARG A 21 -2.20 -15.44 5.15
N LEU A 22 -1.47 -14.37 4.84
CA LEU A 22 -1.94 -13.29 3.96
C LEU A 22 -1.58 -13.53 2.49
N GLY A 23 -0.71 -14.49 2.21
CA GLY A 23 -0.26 -14.80 0.84
C GLY A 23 0.66 -13.75 0.23
N ILE A 24 1.19 -12.82 1.05
CA ILE A 24 2.09 -11.75 0.60
C ILE A 24 3.21 -11.54 1.61
N SER A 25 4.45 -11.46 1.12
CA SER A 25 5.58 -11.00 1.90
C SER A 25 5.57 -9.47 1.97
N PRO A 26 5.94 -8.85 3.10
CA PRO A 26 6.05 -7.39 3.21
C PRO A 26 7.27 -6.89 2.42
N MET A 27 7.14 -6.85 1.10
CA MET A 27 8.18 -6.39 0.18
C MET A 27 8.18 -4.85 0.11
N PRO A 28 9.30 -4.19 0.39
CA PRO A 28 9.38 -2.74 0.27
C PRO A 28 9.33 -2.30 -1.19
N SER A 29 8.62 -1.21 -1.49
CA SER A 29 8.67 -0.57 -2.80
C SER A 29 10.08 -0.05 -3.07
N SER A 30 10.64 -0.37 -4.26
CA SER A 30 11.97 0.10 -4.65
C SER A 30 11.99 1.63 -4.74
N ARG A 31 13.19 2.25 -4.65
CA ARG A 31 13.34 3.71 -4.81
C ARG A 31 12.80 4.21 -6.15
N LYS A 32 13.00 3.43 -7.24
CA LYS A 32 12.45 3.76 -8.57
C LYS A 32 10.91 3.74 -8.56
N ALA A 33 10.31 2.76 -7.88
CA ALA A 33 8.86 2.69 -7.74
C ALA A 33 8.33 3.85 -6.88
N GLN A 34 8.99 4.18 -5.78
CA GLN A 34 8.62 5.33 -4.94
C GLN A 34 8.66 6.64 -5.74
N GLN A 35 9.71 6.85 -6.53
CA GLN A 35 9.83 8.03 -7.39
C GLN A 35 8.72 8.06 -8.46
N ALA A 36 8.51 6.97 -9.20
CA ALA A 36 7.46 6.89 -10.20
C ALA A 36 6.05 7.10 -9.62
N ILE A 37 5.78 6.56 -8.42
CA ILE A 37 4.55 6.83 -7.70
C ILE A 37 4.45 8.33 -7.36
N GLY A 38 5.52 8.93 -6.83
CA GLY A 38 5.57 10.35 -6.51
C GLY A 38 5.28 11.25 -7.72
N ASP A 39 5.82 10.90 -8.89
CA ASP A 39 5.61 11.62 -10.15
C ASP A 39 4.17 11.46 -10.70
N LEU A 40 3.50 10.34 -10.36
CA LEU A 40 2.12 10.06 -10.76
C LEU A 40 1.06 10.59 -9.79
N LEU A 41 1.44 11.04 -8.59
CA LEU A 41 0.49 11.49 -7.58
C LEU A 41 -0.37 12.65 -8.10
N PRO A 42 -1.71 12.47 -8.20
CA PRO A 42 -2.61 13.55 -8.63
C PRO A 42 -2.78 14.58 -7.51
N GLU A 43 -3.14 15.80 -7.86
CA GLU A 43 -3.61 16.77 -6.87
C GLU A 43 -5.02 16.38 -6.43
N VAL A 44 -5.18 16.06 -5.14
CA VAL A 44 -6.47 15.73 -4.53
C VAL A 44 -6.62 16.44 -3.19
N ASP A 45 -7.82 16.84 -2.90
CA ASP A 45 -8.23 17.35 -1.59
C ASP A 45 -9.15 16.31 -0.93
N GLY A 46 -8.70 15.74 0.17
CA GLY A 46 -9.42 14.73 0.94
C GLY A 46 -8.58 13.50 1.31
N LEU A 47 -9.26 12.41 1.66
CA LEU A 47 -8.66 11.21 2.22
C LEU A 47 -7.80 10.46 1.21
N VAL A 48 -6.59 10.15 1.62
CA VAL A 48 -5.64 9.29 0.90
C VAL A 48 -5.44 8.01 1.69
N TYR A 49 -5.63 6.88 1.05
CA TYR A 49 -5.40 5.57 1.66
C TYR A 49 -4.20 4.85 1.06
N GLU A 50 -3.34 4.27 1.90
CA GLU A 50 -2.34 3.28 1.51
C GLU A 50 -2.78 1.91 2.02
N LEU A 51 -3.00 0.95 1.11
CA LEU A 51 -3.48 -0.39 1.44
C LEU A 51 -2.30 -1.37 1.46
N GLY A 52 -1.98 -1.87 2.64
CA GLY A 52 -0.82 -2.74 2.86
C GLY A 52 0.48 -1.95 2.90
N SER A 53 0.62 -1.04 3.86
CA SER A 53 1.80 -0.14 3.92
C SER A 53 3.12 -0.87 4.19
N GLY A 54 3.07 -2.13 4.63
CA GLY A 54 4.25 -2.91 4.92
C GLY A 54 5.17 -2.19 5.90
N TRP A 55 6.42 -1.96 5.49
CA TRP A 55 7.42 -1.24 6.29
C TRP A 55 7.26 0.28 6.27
N GLY A 56 6.25 0.83 5.60
CA GLY A 56 5.98 2.27 5.51
C GLY A 56 6.81 3.01 4.45
N ASN A 57 7.36 2.31 3.46
CA ASN A 57 8.25 2.91 2.46
C ASN A 57 7.60 3.99 1.58
N LEU A 58 6.29 3.97 1.41
CA LEU A 58 5.56 4.98 0.63
C LEU A 58 5.01 6.13 1.48
N LEU A 59 5.01 6.02 2.82
CA LEU A 59 4.45 7.05 3.70
C LEU A 59 5.11 8.42 3.50
N GLY A 60 6.45 8.44 3.30
CA GLY A 60 7.18 9.66 2.99
C GLY A 60 6.84 10.25 1.61
N VAL A 61 6.43 9.43 0.65
CA VAL A 61 5.96 9.91 -0.67
C VAL A 61 4.57 10.52 -0.56
N LEU A 62 3.73 9.98 0.34
CA LEU A 62 2.36 10.42 0.56
C LEU A 62 2.24 11.59 1.54
N GLU A 63 3.31 11.98 2.25
CA GLU A 63 3.29 13.05 3.26
C GLU A 63 2.89 14.42 2.72
N ARG A 64 2.91 14.61 1.40
CA ARG A 64 2.43 15.84 0.76
C ARG A 64 0.92 16.10 0.94
N TYR A 65 0.14 15.04 1.25
CA TYR A 65 -1.29 15.15 1.50
C TYR A 65 -1.57 15.33 2.99
N SER A 66 -2.57 16.15 3.31
CA SER A 66 -2.92 16.51 4.68
C SER A 66 -3.63 15.40 5.47
N ASP A 67 -4.32 14.48 4.79
CA ASP A 67 -5.10 13.40 5.43
C ASP A 67 -4.76 12.04 4.83
N VAL A 68 -3.75 11.39 5.37
CA VAL A 68 -3.28 10.07 4.93
C VAL A 68 -3.55 9.03 6.00
N THR A 69 -4.18 7.93 5.61
CA THR A 69 -4.35 6.75 6.45
C THR A 69 -3.79 5.51 5.76
N ALA A 70 -2.87 4.84 6.42
CA ALA A 70 -2.23 3.63 5.95
C ALA A 70 -2.71 2.42 6.76
N PHE A 71 -2.96 1.31 6.09
CA PHE A 71 -3.40 0.06 6.70
C PHE A 71 -2.31 -1.00 6.58
N GLU A 72 -1.98 -1.67 7.69
CA GLU A 72 -1.08 -2.83 7.70
C GLU A 72 -1.55 -3.83 8.77
N LEU A 73 -1.76 -5.07 8.37
CA LEU A 73 -2.30 -6.09 9.27
C LEU A 73 -1.19 -6.81 10.05
N SER A 74 -0.02 -6.98 9.43
CA SER A 74 1.10 -7.70 10.02
C SER A 74 1.75 -6.89 11.15
N PRO A 75 1.86 -7.43 12.38
CA PRO A 75 2.23 -6.63 13.55
C PRO A 75 3.64 -6.04 13.48
N VAL A 76 4.61 -6.76 12.95
CA VAL A 76 6.01 -6.29 12.90
C VAL A 76 6.17 -5.18 11.85
N PRO A 77 5.75 -5.34 10.58
CA PRO A 77 5.74 -4.25 9.62
C PRO A 77 4.93 -3.04 10.10
N PHE A 78 3.73 -3.26 10.66
CA PHE A 78 2.92 -2.19 11.25
C PHE A 78 3.70 -1.38 12.28
N ALA A 79 4.37 -2.04 13.24
CA ALA A 79 5.11 -1.34 14.29
C ALA A 79 6.24 -0.46 13.72
N VAL A 80 6.94 -0.95 12.69
CA VAL A 80 7.97 -0.19 11.99
C VAL A 80 7.36 0.99 11.23
N ALA A 81 6.33 0.76 10.44
CA ALA A 81 5.63 1.82 9.71
C ALA A 81 5.11 2.91 10.65
N TRP A 82 4.47 2.53 11.75
CA TRP A 82 3.94 3.45 12.76
C TRP A 82 5.04 4.29 13.44
N LEU A 83 6.18 3.65 13.76
CA LEU A 83 7.30 4.34 14.42
C LEU A 83 7.95 5.40 13.54
N PHE A 84 8.03 5.16 12.23
CA PHE A 84 8.73 6.03 11.28
C PHE A 84 7.79 6.85 10.40
N ALA A 85 6.46 6.74 10.59
CA ALA A 85 5.49 7.52 9.84
C ALA A 85 5.66 9.03 10.08
N PRO A 86 5.44 9.88 9.06
CA PRO A 86 5.27 11.32 9.26
C PRO A 86 4.15 11.59 10.27
N LYS A 87 4.29 12.67 11.09
CA LYS A 87 3.39 12.93 12.24
C LYS A 87 1.90 13.03 11.91
N HIS A 88 1.56 13.46 10.70
CA HIS A 88 0.17 13.61 10.25
C HIS A 88 -0.37 12.37 9.53
N VAL A 89 0.46 11.37 9.27
CA VAL A 89 0.05 10.10 8.65
C VAL A 89 -0.43 9.14 9.73
N ARG A 90 -1.66 8.67 9.59
CA ARG A 90 -2.24 7.66 10.51
C ARG A 90 -1.93 6.27 10.01
N VAL A 91 -1.19 5.49 10.76
CA VAL A 91 -0.96 4.07 10.47
C VAL A 91 -1.86 3.24 11.38
N LEU A 92 -2.72 2.39 10.79
CA LEU A 92 -3.70 1.59 11.51
C LEU A 92 -3.43 0.11 11.28
N ARG A 93 -3.44 -0.67 12.37
CA ARG A 93 -3.34 -2.12 12.29
C ARG A 93 -4.71 -2.73 12.05
N LYS A 94 -5.15 -2.73 10.80
CA LYS A 94 -6.48 -3.20 10.39
C LYS A 94 -6.42 -3.90 9.03
N ASP A 95 -7.41 -4.76 8.79
CA ASP A 95 -7.65 -5.32 7.48
C ASP A 95 -8.40 -4.30 6.61
N PHE A 96 -7.76 -3.75 5.60
CA PHE A 96 -8.37 -2.78 4.69
C PHE A 96 -9.55 -3.36 3.90
N PHE A 97 -9.70 -4.68 3.82
CA PHE A 97 -10.89 -5.28 3.22
C PHE A 97 -12.16 -5.06 4.05
N GLU A 98 -12.01 -4.82 5.37
CA GLU A 98 -13.11 -4.54 6.29
C GLU A 98 -13.40 -3.03 6.46
N GLU A 99 -12.54 -2.16 5.93
CA GLU A 99 -12.67 -0.70 6.06
C GLU A 99 -13.49 -0.12 4.90
N ASP A 100 -14.24 0.94 5.17
CA ASP A 100 -14.98 1.70 4.15
C ASP A 100 -14.04 2.61 3.35
N LEU A 101 -13.94 2.39 2.04
CA LEU A 101 -13.12 3.19 1.14
C LEU A 101 -13.91 4.26 0.38
N SER A 102 -15.21 4.42 0.63
CA SER A 102 -16.09 5.30 -0.15
C SER A 102 -15.69 6.77 -0.14
N LYS A 103 -14.98 7.21 0.90
CA LYS A 103 -14.52 8.60 1.07
C LYS A 103 -13.12 8.85 0.48
N ALA A 104 -12.47 7.82 -0.05
CA ALA A 104 -11.13 7.97 -0.61
C ALA A 104 -11.13 8.87 -1.85
N LYS A 105 -10.17 9.77 -1.93
CA LYS A 105 -9.86 10.54 -3.13
C LYS A 105 -8.65 10.00 -3.88
N LEU A 106 -7.79 9.30 -3.15
CA LEU A 106 -6.67 8.54 -3.69
C LEU A 106 -6.49 7.25 -2.89
N VAL A 107 -6.28 6.15 -3.59
CA VAL A 107 -5.85 4.87 -3.03
C VAL A 107 -4.52 4.49 -3.64
N VAL A 108 -3.54 4.13 -2.81
CA VAL A 108 -2.24 3.61 -3.26
C VAL A 108 -2.06 2.21 -2.70
N CYS A 109 -1.61 1.27 -3.53
CA CYS A 109 -1.40 -0.10 -3.10
C CYS A 109 -0.24 -0.79 -3.84
N TYR A 110 0.40 -1.74 -3.13
CA TYR A 110 1.35 -2.69 -3.68
C TYR A 110 0.99 -4.09 -3.14
N LEU A 111 0.17 -4.81 -3.87
CA LEU A 111 -0.41 -6.07 -3.41
C LEU A 111 -0.28 -7.14 -4.50
N TYR A 112 -0.42 -8.42 -4.10
CA TYR A 112 -0.35 -9.55 -5.04
C TYR A 112 -1.64 -9.71 -5.88
N PRO A 113 -1.61 -10.48 -7.01
CA PRO A 113 -2.74 -10.57 -7.93
C PRO A 113 -4.06 -11.03 -7.29
N GLY A 114 -4.01 -11.95 -6.32
CA GLY A 114 -5.21 -12.42 -5.62
C GLY A 114 -5.89 -11.34 -4.78
N ALA A 115 -5.10 -10.48 -4.13
CA ALA A 115 -5.63 -9.33 -3.40
C ALA A 115 -6.19 -8.28 -4.38
N MET A 116 -5.51 -8.04 -5.51
CA MET A 116 -6.00 -7.10 -6.53
C MET A 116 -7.34 -7.56 -7.13
N ALA A 117 -7.54 -8.86 -7.32
CA ALA A 117 -8.83 -9.40 -7.78
C ALA A 117 -9.96 -9.14 -6.78
N ARG A 118 -9.70 -9.34 -5.47
CA ARG A 118 -10.66 -9.00 -4.40
C ARG A 118 -10.92 -7.50 -4.29
N LEU A 119 -9.85 -6.69 -4.39
CA LEU A 119 -9.95 -5.23 -4.34
C LEU A 119 -10.75 -4.66 -5.50
N LYS A 120 -10.65 -5.24 -6.68
CA LYS A 120 -11.44 -4.80 -7.83
C LYS A 120 -12.94 -4.73 -7.50
N ASP A 121 -13.49 -5.79 -6.90
CA ASP A 121 -14.92 -5.83 -6.54
C ASP A 121 -15.26 -4.79 -5.44
N LYS A 122 -14.36 -4.57 -4.49
CA LYS A 122 -14.49 -3.55 -3.45
C LYS A 122 -14.39 -2.15 -4.05
N PHE A 123 -13.42 -1.90 -4.92
CA PHE A 123 -13.24 -0.63 -5.61
C PHE A 123 -14.45 -0.29 -6.50
N ASP A 124 -15.01 -1.29 -7.21
CA ASP A 124 -16.19 -1.08 -8.04
C ASP A 124 -17.43 -0.66 -7.23
N LYS A 125 -17.54 -1.14 -6.00
CA LYS A 125 -18.68 -0.85 -5.12
C LYS A 125 -18.53 0.45 -4.33
N GLU A 126 -17.32 0.75 -3.87
CA GLU A 126 -17.09 1.79 -2.86
C GLU A 126 -16.45 3.05 -3.41
N LEU A 127 -15.58 2.95 -4.45
CA LEU A 127 -14.88 4.13 -4.94
C LEU A 127 -15.73 4.95 -5.91
N HIS A 128 -15.81 6.26 -5.64
CA HIS A 128 -16.47 7.24 -6.48
C HIS A 128 -15.58 8.48 -6.62
N ASP A 129 -15.34 8.90 -7.87
CA ASP A 129 -14.46 10.02 -8.18
C ASP A 129 -13.09 9.92 -7.46
N CYS A 130 -12.48 8.74 -7.53
CA CYS A 130 -11.26 8.39 -6.82
C CYS A 130 -10.13 8.03 -7.79
N TRP A 131 -8.91 8.42 -7.46
CA TRP A 131 -7.71 7.95 -8.12
C TRP A 131 -7.19 6.66 -7.46
N VAL A 132 -6.62 5.77 -8.25
CA VAL A 132 -5.97 4.56 -7.74
C VAL A 132 -4.60 4.41 -8.37
N ILE A 133 -3.57 4.30 -7.55
CA ILE A 133 -2.21 3.95 -7.98
C ILE A 133 -1.91 2.53 -7.51
N SER A 134 -1.58 1.66 -8.46
CA SER A 134 -1.18 0.29 -8.15
C SER A 134 0.25 0.04 -8.63
N ASN A 135 1.11 -0.37 -7.69
CA ASN A 135 2.47 -0.76 -7.99
C ASN A 135 2.51 -2.23 -8.40
N THR A 136 3.20 -2.54 -9.49
CA THR A 136 3.49 -3.88 -10.03
C THR A 136 2.28 -4.59 -10.64
N PHE A 137 1.14 -4.64 -9.96
CA PHE A 137 -0.01 -5.44 -10.38
C PHE A 137 -1.19 -4.57 -10.80
N ALA A 138 -1.72 -4.82 -11.99
CA ALA A 138 -2.88 -4.10 -12.50
C ALA A 138 -4.17 -4.44 -11.72
N VAL A 139 -5.12 -3.49 -11.69
CA VAL A 139 -6.51 -3.77 -11.29
C VAL A 139 -7.18 -4.55 -12.41
N PRO A 140 -7.64 -5.80 -12.18
CA PRO A 140 -8.20 -6.63 -13.23
C PRO A 140 -9.41 -5.96 -13.94
N GLY A 141 -9.38 -5.91 -15.26
CA GLY A 141 -10.47 -5.36 -16.06
C GLY A 141 -10.58 -3.83 -16.08
N TRP A 142 -9.74 -3.10 -15.34
CA TRP A 142 -9.69 -1.65 -15.44
C TRP A 142 -8.70 -1.17 -16.49
N THR A 143 -9.04 -0.11 -17.21
CA THR A 143 -8.15 0.57 -18.15
C THR A 143 -7.41 1.69 -17.41
N PRO A 144 -6.06 1.65 -17.34
CA PRO A 144 -5.32 2.73 -16.69
C PRO A 144 -5.33 4.01 -17.54
N GLU A 145 -5.38 5.16 -16.87
CA GLU A 145 -5.15 6.47 -17.50
C GLU A 145 -3.67 6.63 -17.89
N GLN A 146 -2.77 6.06 -17.08
CA GLN A 146 -1.33 6.10 -17.33
C GLN A 146 -0.64 4.84 -16.80
N VAL A 147 0.40 4.40 -17.50
CA VAL A 147 1.29 3.33 -17.07
C VAL A 147 2.73 3.80 -17.20
N VAL A 148 3.48 3.72 -16.11
CA VAL A 148 4.92 3.96 -16.09
C VAL A 148 5.64 2.62 -16.00
N VAL A 149 6.55 2.34 -16.93
CA VAL A 149 7.41 1.16 -16.92
C VAL A 149 8.75 1.55 -16.33
N LEU A 150 9.11 0.96 -15.19
CA LEU A 150 10.37 1.26 -14.52
C LEU A 150 11.56 0.68 -15.30
N ASP A 151 12.68 1.39 -15.24
CA ASP A 151 13.95 0.88 -15.75
C ASP A 151 14.63 0.04 -14.67
N ASP A 152 14.01 -1.10 -14.37
CA ASP A 152 14.54 -2.15 -13.52
C ASP A 152 14.57 -3.49 -14.28
N TRP A 153 15.17 -4.51 -13.66
CA TRP A 153 15.35 -5.83 -14.28
C TRP A 153 14.01 -6.47 -14.67
N TYR A 154 12.97 -6.24 -13.87
CA TYR A 154 11.63 -6.84 -14.07
C TYR A 154 10.71 -6.01 -14.94
N LYS A 155 11.16 -4.81 -15.40
CA LYS A 155 10.31 -3.83 -16.11
C LYS A 155 9.00 -3.60 -15.35
N THR A 156 9.14 -3.42 -14.04
CA THR A 156 8.03 -3.18 -13.12
C THR A 156 7.14 -2.07 -13.62
N LYS A 157 5.83 -2.24 -13.53
CA LYS A 157 4.85 -1.25 -13.99
C LYS A 157 4.18 -0.58 -12.79
N VAL A 158 3.97 0.72 -12.89
CA VAL A 158 3.12 1.48 -11.98
C VAL A 158 1.93 1.99 -12.79
N TYR A 159 0.74 1.72 -12.28
CA TYR A 159 -0.52 2.01 -12.96
C TYR A 159 -1.26 3.14 -12.24
N LEU A 160 -1.75 4.11 -12.98
CA LEU A 160 -2.65 5.15 -12.51
C LEU A 160 -4.03 4.94 -13.13
N TYR A 161 -5.07 4.90 -12.32
CA TYR A 161 -6.46 4.78 -12.74
C TYR A 161 -7.28 5.94 -12.20
N LYS A 162 -8.35 6.29 -12.92
CA LYS A 162 -9.42 7.16 -12.41
C LYS A 162 -10.73 6.38 -12.38
N LYS A 163 -11.25 6.14 -11.18
CA LYS A 163 -12.62 5.63 -10.98
C LYS A 163 -13.57 6.82 -10.99
N ARG A 164 -14.45 6.84 -11.97
CA ARG A 164 -15.53 7.84 -12.10
C ARG A 164 -16.80 7.38 -11.43
#